data_d7deef589464039ebade9fec99712a4a
#
_entry.id   d7deef589464039ebade9fec99712a4a
#
_cell.length_a   1.000
_cell.length_b   1.000
_cell.length_c   1.000
_cell.angle_alpha   90.00
_cell.angle_beta   90.00
_cell.angle_gamma   90.00
#
_symmetry.space_group_name_H-M   'P 1'
#
loop_
_entity.id
_entity.type
_entity.pdbx_description
1 polymer ?
#
loop_
_entity_poly.entity_id
_entity_poly.type
_entity_poly.pdbx_seq_one_letter_code
_entity_poly.pdbx_strand_id
1 'polypeptide(L)'
;EDDFEYVWNSHSLRFKKVLGHSKGSCLIFLDDNIVFTGDSLMKDYPIITRFPRGNNKVYKSETIPYLETLDANLEVFPGHGKIFKLKDIFSEGKLHVELK
;
A
#
# COMPACT_ATOMS: atom_id res chain seq x y z
N GLU A 1 0.37 18.90 1.35
CA GLU A 1 -0.67 17.87 1.31
C GLU A 1 -0.08 16.50 1.17
N ASP A 2 -0.61 15.56 1.91
CA ASP A 2 -0.19 14.17 1.82
C ASP A 2 -1.03 13.39 0.82
N ASP A 3 -2.21 13.90 0.46
CA ASP A 3 -3.15 13.22 -0.41
C ASP A 3 -3.66 14.19 -1.46
N PHE A 4 -3.82 13.71 -2.69
CA PHE A 4 -4.48 14.49 -3.73
C PHE A 4 -5.08 13.58 -4.79
N GLU A 5 -5.99 14.14 -5.60
CA GLU A 5 -6.66 13.43 -6.65
C GLU A 5 -6.46 14.15 -7.97
N TYR A 6 -6.29 13.38 -9.04
CA TYR A 6 -6.15 13.88 -10.39
C TYR A 6 -7.07 13.12 -11.32
N VAL A 7 -7.86 13.83 -12.13
CA VAL A 7 -8.78 13.21 -13.08
C VAL A 7 -8.24 13.40 -14.49
N TRP A 8 -8.16 12.29 -15.24
CA TRP A 8 -7.63 12.32 -16.60
C TRP A 8 -8.40 11.28 -17.45
N ASN A 9 -8.93 11.72 -18.60
CA ASN A 9 -9.68 10.85 -19.53
C ASN A 9 -10.74 10.00 -18.82
N SER A 10 -11.51 10.62 -17.96
CA SER A 10 -12.56 9.94 -17.16
C SER A 10 -12.02 8.94 -16.15
N HIS A 11 -10.71 8.91 -15.94
CA HIS A 11 -10.08 8.09 -14.90
C HIS A 11 -9.69 8.96 -13.71
N SER A 12 -9.86 8.42 -12.52
CA SER A 12 -9.44 9.08 -11.28
C SER A 12 -8.15 8.45 -10.78
N LEU A 13 -7.13 9.29 -10.57
CA LEU A 13 -5.89 8.90 -9.91
C LEU A 13 -5.88 9.55 -8.55
N ARG A 14 -5.78 8.77 -7.50
CA ARG A 14 -5.73 9.27 -6.14
C ARG A 14 -4.41 8.86 -5.50
N PHE A 15 -3.72 9.81 -4.93
CA PHE A 15 -2.39 9.61 -4.35
C PHE A 15 -2.51 9.70 -2.83
N LYS A 16 -1.98 8.70 -2.14
CA LYS A 16 -1.99 8.63 -0.69
C LYS A 16 -0.59 8.37 -0.20
N LYS A 17 -0.02 9.32 0.54
CA LYS A 17 1.28 9.12 1.17
C LYS A 17 1.16 8.09 2.29
N VAL A 18 2.10 7.16 2.33
CA VAL A 18 2.18 6.15 3.38
C VAL A 18 3.59 6.12 3.93
N LEU A 19 3.73 5.71 5.18
CA LEU A 19 4.99 5.76 5.88
C LEU A 19 5.44 4.35 6.29
N GLY A 20 6.73 4.22 6.57
CA GLY A 20 7.30 2.98 7.09
C GLY A 20 8.35 2.39 6.18
N HIS A 21 8.09 2.30 4.86
CA HIS A 21 9.12 1.86 3.92
C HIS A 21 10.09 3.00 3.63
N SER A 22 9.57 4.18 3.29
CA SER A 22 10.39 5.37 3.10
C SER A 22 9.53 6.61 3.31
N LYS A 23 10.17 7.78 3.39
CA LYS A 23 9.44 9.04 3.51
C LYS A 23 8.70 9.42 2.25
N GLY A 24 9.14 8.93 1.10
CA GLY A 24 8.52 9.25 -0.18
C GLY A 24 7.52 8.23 -0.67
N SER A 25 7.21 7.22 0.14
CA SER A 25 6.30 6.15 -0.29
C SER A 25 4.89 6.67 -0.50
N CYS A 26 4.27 6.21 -1.58
CA CYS A 26 2.95 6.67 -1.97
C CYS A 26 2.17 5.52 -2.57
N LEU A 27 0.88 5.42 -2.24
CA LEU A 27 -0.04 4.54 -2.91
C LEU A 27 -0.74 5.33 -4.00
N ILE A 28 -0.93 4.74 -5.16
CA ILE A 28 -1.63 5.37 -6.27
C ILE A 28 -2.84 4.52 -6.61
N PHE A 29 -4.02 5.06 -6.37
CA PHE A 29 -5.28 4.38 -6.67
C PHE A 29 -5.76 4.80 -8.05
N LEU A 30 -6.15 3.82 -8.86
CA LEU A 30 -6.76 4.06 -10.16
C LEU A 30 -8.21 3.58 -10.10
N ASP A 31 -9.15 4.52 -10.19
CA ASP A 31 -10.60 4.27 -10.30
C ASP A 31 -11.19 3.41 -9.19
N ASP A 32 -10.64 3.40 -7.99
CA ASP A 32 -11.17 2.66 -6.84
C ASP A 32 -11.06 1.13 -6.95
N ASN A 33 -10.48 0.58 -8.01
CA ASN A 33 -10.36 -0.88 -8.14
C ASN A 33 -8.92 -1.37 -8.28
N ILE A 34 -7.96 -0.47 -8.49
CA ILE A 34 -6.55 -0.81 -8.63
C ILE A 34 -5.72 0.10 -7.72
N VAL A 35 -4.69 -0.47 -7.09
CA VAL A 35 -3.73 0.33 -6.33
C VAL A 35 -2.32 -0.10 -6.68
N PHE A 36 -1.47 0.89 -6.98
CA PHE A 36 -0.04 0.69 -7.20
C PHE A 36 0.65 0.98 -5.88
N THR A 37 1.37 0.00 -5.35
CA THR A 37 1.91 0.09 -3.99
C THR A 37 3.44 0.22 -3.95
N GLY A 38 4.12 0.08 -5.10
CA GLY A 38 5.58 0.06 -5.08
C GLY A 38 6.06 -1.00 -4.11
N ASP A 39 7.02 -0.63 -3.28
CA ASP A 39 7.58 -1.54 -2.28
C ASP A 39 6.92 -1.37 -0.91
N SER A 40 5.85 -0.60 -0.81
CA SER A 40 5.13 -0.40 0.45
C SER A 40 4.17 -1.53 0.78
N LEU A 41 3.79 -2.35 -0.19
CA LEU A 41 2.95 -3.51 0.04
C LEU A 41 3.20 -4.52 -1.07
N MET A 42 3.54 -5.75 -0.70
CA MET A 42 3.82 -6.82 -1.64
C MET A 42 3.36 -8.14 -1.04
N LYS A 43 3.01 -9.09 -1.91
CA LYS A 43 2.79 -10.47 -1.51
C LYS A 43 4.08 -11.22 -1.79
N ASP A 44 4.42 -12.19 -0.94
CA ASP A 44 5.59 -13.07 -1.11
C ASP A 44 6.96 -12.40 -0.93
N TYR A 45 6.98 -11.11 -0.63
CA TYR A 45 8.21 -10.38 -0.35
C TYR A 45 8.04 -9.59 0.94
N PRO A 46 9.07 -9.51 1.77
CA PRO A 46 8.98 -8.68 2.99
C PRO A 46 8.99 -7.20 2.63
N ILE A 47 8.31 -6.41 3.44
CA ILE A 47 8.33 -4.96 3.32
C ILE A 47 9.55 -4.47 4.09
N ILE A 48 10.46 -3.79 3.41
CA ILE A 48 11.70 -3.32 4.03
C ILE A 48 11.41 -2.01 4.77
N THR A 49 11.66 -1.99 6.07
CA THR A 49 11.43 -0.81 6.90
C THR A 49 12.68 -0.37 7.66
N ARG A 50 13.80 -1.08 7.46
CA ARG A 50 15.03 -0.87 8.24
C ARG A 50 15.99 0.15 7.63
N PHE A 51 15.71 0.66 6.43
CA PHE A 51 16.56 1.66 5.80
C PHE A 51 16.47 2.98 6.56
N PRO A 52 17.44 3.90 6.38
CA PRO A 52 17.50 5.13 7.18
C PRO A 52 16.22 5.96 7.20
N ARG A 53 15.38 5.88 6.19
CA ARG A 53 14.12 6.62 6.16
C ARG A 53 12.90 5.74 6.34
N GLY A 54 13.11 4.45 6.59
CA GLY A 54 12.05 3.53 6.90
C GLY A 54 11.74 3.55 8.39
N ASN A 55 10.57 3.06 8.76
CA ASN A 55 10.16 3.02 10.16
C ASN A 55 9.14 1.90 10.37
N ASN A 56 9.62 0.81 10.95
CA ASN A 56 8.79 -0.37 11.22
C ASN A 56 7.62 -0.01 12.14
N LYS A 57 7.89 0.78 13.19
CA LYS A 57 6.87 1.16 14.17
C LYS A 57 5.75 1.97 13.50
N VAL A 58 6.11 2.92 12.65
CA VAL A 58 5.13 3.75 11.95
C VAL A 58 4.36 2.92 10.93
N TYR A 59 5.03 2.01 10.24
CA TYR A 59 4.33 1.12 9.31
C TYR A 59 3.24 0.33 10.05
N LYS A 60 3.57 -0.23 11.20
CA LYS A 60 2.61 -1.00 11.99
C LYS A 60 1.49 -0.15 12.58
N SER A 61 1.80 1.05 13.04
CA SER A 61 0.82 1.87 13.76
C SER A 61 -0.06 2.71 12.85
N GLU A 62 0.39 3.03 11.64
CA GLU A 62 -0.34 3.92 10.75
C GLU A 62 -0.65 3.28 9.39
N THR A 63 0.34 2.65 8.74
CA THR A 63 0.14 2.13 7.40
C THR A 63 -0.71 0.87 7.41
N ILE A 64 -0.43 -0.10 8.28
CA ILE A 64 -1.25 -1.32 8.34
C ILE A 64 -2.70 -1.01 8.67
N PRO A 65 -3.02 -0.19 9.69
CA PRO A 65 -4.43 0.14 9.96
C PRO A 65 -5.11 0.82 8.78
N TYR A 66 -4.40 1.70 8.06
CA TYR A 66 -4.98 2.32 6.88
C TYR A 66 -5.30 1.28 5.80
N LEU A 67 -4.35 0.39 5.51
CA LEU A 67 -4.54 -0.65 4.49
C LEU A 67 -5.70 -1.57 4.86
N GLU A 68 -5.91 -1.81 6.14
CA GLU A 68 -7.02 -2.65 6.62
C GLU A 68 -8.39 -2.00 6.42
N THR A 69 -8.44 -0.69 6.13
CA THR A 69 -9.71 -0.02 5.83
C THR A 69 -10.09 -0.12 4.35
N LEU A 70 -9.18 -0.58 3.49
CA LEU A 70 -9.40 -0.58 2.05
C LEU A 70 -10.28 -1.77 1.63
N ASP A 71 -10.87 -1.65 0.43
CA ASP A 71 -11.68 -2.73 -0.14
C ASP A 71 -10.81 -3.96 -0.35
N ALA A 72 -11.24 -5.09 0.20
CA ALA A 72 -10.49 -6.35 0.11
C ALA A 72 -10.38 -6.86 -1.33
N ASN A 73 -11.21 -6.39 -2.24
CA ASN A 73 -11.19 -6.81 -3.64
C ASN A 73 -10.29 -5.94 -4.51
N LEU A 74 -9.63 -4.92 -3.96
CA LEU A 74 -8.67 -4.13 -4.71
C LEU A 74 -7.60 -5.02 -5.33
N GLU A 75 -7.28 -4.75 -6.61
CA GLU A 75 -6.13 -5.37 -7.24
C GLU A 75 -4.88 -4.57 -6.91
N VAL A 76 -3.87 -5.24 -6.38
CA VAL A 76 -2.62 -4.61 -5.95
C VAL A 76 -1.54 -4.87 -6.97
N PHE A 77 -0.95 -3.79 -7.47
CA PHE A 77 0.17 -3.84 -8.42
C PHE A 77 1.43 -3.40 -7.67
N PRO A 78 2.22 -4.37 -7.16
CA PRO A 78 3.41 -4.02 -6.36
C PRO A 78 4.61 -3.72 -7.25
N GLY A 79 5.66 -3.18 -6.65
CA GLY A 79 6.92 -2.96 -7.34
C GLY A 79 7.66 -4.25 -7.66
N HIS A 80 7.46 -5.28 -6.85
CA HIS A 80 8.06 -6.61 -7.03
C HIS A 80 7.02 -7.67 -6.74
N GLY A 81 7.14 -8.81 -7.39
CA GLY A 81 6.24 -9.92 -7.17
C GLY A 81 5.00 -9.83 -8.02
N LYS A 82 4.03 -10.64 -7.68
CA LYS A 82 2.82 -10.82 -8.48
C LYS A 82 1.79 -9.75 -8.17
N ILE A 83 0.96 -9.45 -9.16
CA ILE A 83 -0.31 -8.75 -8.93
C ILE A 83 -1.19 -9.67 -8.08
N PHE A 84 -1.86 -9.11 -7.08
CA PHE A 84 -2.71 -9.90 -6.19
C PHE A 84 -3.89 -9.07 -5.73
N LYS A 85 -4.91 -9.74 -5.19
CA LYS A 85 -6.02 -9.03 -4.55
C LYS A 85 -5.68 -8.80 -3.07
N LEU A 86 -6.08 -7.66 -2.55
CA LEU A 86 -5.75 -7.31 -1.16
C LEU A 86 -6.22 -8.39 -0.19
N LYS A 87 -7.37 -9.02 -0.45
CA LYS A 87 -7.88 -10.10 0.40
C LYS A 87 -6.94 -11.30 0.49
N ASP A 88 -6.03 -11.46 -0.46
CA ASP A 88 -5.11 -12.62 -0.47
C ASP A 88 -4.11 -12.56 0.67
N ILE A 89 -3.90 -11.41 1.28
CA ILE A 89 -3.00 -11.25 2.43
C ILE A 89 -3.75 -10.82 3.69
N PHE A 90 -5.07 -10.94 3.67
CA PHE A 90 -5.91 -10.67 4.84
C PHE A 90 -6.38 -11.99 5.46
N SER A 91 -6.55 -11.98 6.79
CA SER A 91 -7.18 -13.06 7.52
C SER A 91 -7.94 -12.43 8.69
N GLU A 92 -9.24 -12.72 8.77
CA GLU A 92 -10.12 -12.21 9.82
C GLU A 92 -10.04 -10.68 9.97
N GLY A 93 -9.98 -9.98 8.84
CA GLY A 93 -9.91 -8.51 8.82
C GLY A 93 -8.54 -7.94 9.12
N LYS A 94 -7.53 -8.78 9.29
CA LYS A 94 -6.18 -8.35 9.61
C LYS A 94 -5.24 -8.57 8.44
N LEU A 95 -4.38 -7.58 8.21
CA LEU A 95 -3.36 -7.65 7.17
C LEU A 95 -2.15 -8.43 7.68
N HIS A 96 -1.71 -9.39 6.90
CA HIS A 96 -0.55 -10.22 7.24
C HIS A 96 0.59 -9.95 6.27
N VAL A 97 1.59 -9.21 6.73
CA VAL A 97 2.80 -8.91 5.96
C VAL A 97 4.02 -9.14 6.84
N GLU A 98 5.13 -9.45 6.19
CA GLU A 98 6.42 -9.57 6.89
C GLU A 98 7.15 -8.23 6.75
N LEU A 99 7.65 -7.72 7.86
CA LEU A 99 8.43 -6.47 7.88
C LEU A 99 9.89 -6.79 8.20
N LYS A 100 10.80 -6.15 7.50
CA LYS A 100 12.24 -6.29 7.75
C LYS A 100 12.94 -4.97 7.81
#